data_82606b91172d8c57857f6be057ae2b06
#
_entry.id   82606b91172d8c57857f6be057ae2b06
#
_cell.length_a   1.000
_cell.length_b   1.000
_cell.length_c   1.000
_cell.angle_alpha   90.00
_cell.angle_beta   90.00
_cell.angle_gamma   90.00
#
_symmetry.space_group_name_H-M   'P 1'
#
loop_
_entity.id
_entity.type
_entity.pdbx_description
1 polymer ?
#
loop_
_entity_poly.entity_id
_entity_poly.type
_entity_poly.pdbx_seq_one_letter_code
_entity_poly.pdbx_strand_id
1 'polypeptide(L)'
;RDRYSYVSQNKIRRAEGDYKRYLSEILLNIDDDHLPEAEDWIKKALESDQRNGMKWNLARDYGTYAEIYQLKGDTAKARENLSKAIEILKECGADGWVERFEKELAILL
;
A
#
# COMPACT_ATOMS: atom_id res chain seq x y z
N ARG A 1 16.24 -26.43 -10.92
CA ARG A 1 17.06 -25.23 -10.99
C ARG A 1 16.25 -24.01 -11.36
N ASP A 2 15.48 -24.12 -12.41
CA ASP A 2 14.59 -23.05 -12.82
C ASP A 2 13.52 -22.74 -11.75
N ARG A 3 13.06 -23.78 -11.09
CA ARG A 3 12.10 -23.67 -10.01
C ARG A 3 12.66 -22.86 -8.84
N TYR A 4 13.91 -23.13 -8.47
CA TYR A 4 14.58 -22.40 -7.41
C TYR A 4 14.77 -20.93 -7.77
N SER A 5 15.20 -20.68 -9.00
CA SER A 5 15.41 -19.34 -9.51
C SER A 5 14.11 -18.53 -9.52
N TYR A 6 13.01 -19.15 -9.92
CA TYR A 6 11.69 -18.53 -9.93
C TYR A 6 11.25 -18.10 -8.52
N VAL A 7 11.42 -18.99 -7.53
CA VAL A 7 11.07 -18.70 -6.15
C VAL A 7 11.89 -17.54 -5.61
N SER A 8 13.20 -17.53 -5.90
CA SER A 8 14.09 -16.45 -5.47
C SER A 8 13.69 -15.10 -6.07
N GLN A 9 13.38 -15.07 -7.36
CA GLN A 9 12.94 -13.85 -8.04
C GLN A 9 11.63 -13.31 -7.45
N ASN A 10 10.69 -14.19 -7.13
CA ASN A 10 9.42 -13.75 -6.52
C ASN A 10 9.63 -13.15 -5.13
N LYS A 11 10.53 -13.74 -4.35
CA LYS A 11 10.87 -13.19 -3.04
C LYS A 11 11.49 -11.80 -3.16
N ILE A 12 12.38 -11.61 -4.12
CA ILE A 12 13.01 -10.30 -4.36
C ILE A 12 11.98 -9.26 -4.78
N ARG A 13 11.08 -9.60 -5.69
CA ARG A 13 10.04 -8.69 -6.16
C ARG A 13 9.09 -8.26 -5.04
N ARG A 14 8.71 -9.21 -4.19
CA ARG A 14 7.85 -8.92 -3.04
C ARG A 14 8.58 -8.03 -2.05
N ALA A 15 9.84 -8.35 -1.76
CA ALA A 15 10.65 -7.61 -0.80
C ALA A 15 10.89 -6.17 -1.24
N GLU A 16 11.02 -5.93 -2.55
CA GLU A 16 11.24 -4.59 -3.09
C GLU A 16 10.11 -3.63 -2.70
N GLY A 17 8.87 -4.03 -2.92
CA GLY A 17 7.72 -3.21 -2.57
C GLY A 17 7.50 -3.13 -1.07
N ASP A 18 7.62 -4.25 -0.35
CA ASP A 18 7.46 -4.30 1.10
C ASP A 18 8.46 -3.38 1.80
N TYR A 19 9.71 -3.41 1.39
CA TYR A 19 10.77 -2.56 1.94
C TYR A 19 10.40 -1.08 1.85
N LYS A 20 9.94 -0.66 0.68
CA LYS A 20 9.58 0.73 0.42
C LYS A 20 8.35 1.16 1.23
N ARG A 21 7.35 0.28 1.33
CA ARG A 21 6.17 0.57 2.15
C ARG A 21 6.55 0.67 3.63
N TYR A 22 7.40 -0.22 4.12
CA TYR A 22 7.85 -0.16 5.51
C TYR A 22 8.57 1.14 5.82
N LEU A 23 9.42 1.61 4.93
CA LEU A 23 10.08 2.90 5.11
C LEU A 23 9.07 4.03 5.21
N SER A 24 8.04 4.01 4.37
CA SER A 24 6.97 5.00 4.43
C SER A 24 6.26 4.96 5.79
N GLU A 25 5.88 3.76 6.24
CA GLU A 25 5.17 3.58 7.51
C GLU A 25 6.01 4.03 8.70
N ILE A 26 7.31 3.73 8.70
CA ILE A 26 8.23 4.17 9.75
C ILE A 26 8.26 5.70 9.81
N LEU A 27 8.38 6.36 8.67
CA LEU A 27 8.44 7.81 8.61
C LEU A 27 7.15 8.45 9.10
N LEU A 28 5.99 7.85 8.80
CA LEU A 28 4.70 8.32 9.30
C LEU A 28 4.60 8.26 10.82
N ASN A 29 5.28 7.29 11.44
CA ASN A 29 5.24 7.11 12.88
C ASN A 29 6.23 7.97 13.64
N ILE A 30 7.16 8.63 12.95
CA ILE A 30 8.13 9.51 13.60
C ILE A 30 7.47 10.86 13.93
N ASP A 31 7.05 11.60 12.91
CA ASP A 31 6.34 12.87 13.07
C ASP A 31 5.83 13.35 11.69
N ASP A 32 5.09 14.47 11.70
CA ASP A 32 4.51 15.05 10.48
C ASP A 32 5.56 15.70 9.57
N ASP A 33 6.73 16.02 10.09
CA ASP A 33 7.79 16.64 9.30
C ASP A 33 8.34 15.70 8.24
N HIS A 34 8.16 14.38 8.42
CA HIS A 34 8.62 13.36 7.49
C HIS A 34 7.56 12.95 6.47
N LEU A 35 6.42 13.64 6.46
CA LEU A 35 5.32 13.32 5.56
C LEU A 35 5.70 13.36 4.08
N PRO A 36 6.44 14.34 3.57
CA PRO A 36 6.86 14.34 2.17
C PRO A 36 7.75 13.14 1.81
N GLU A 37 8.64 12.74 2.71
CA GLU A 37 9.51 11.58 2.51
C GLU A 37 8.70 10.29 2.53
N ALA A 38 7.73 10.18 3.44
CA ALA A 38 6.83 9.03 3.50
C ALA A 38 6.05 8.89 2.20
N GLU A 39 5.58 10.00 1.65
CA GLU A 39 4.86 10.00 0.38
C GLU A 39 5.75 9.52 -0.77
N ASP A 40 6.99 9.98 -0.82
CA ASP A 40 7.94 9.53 -1.84
C ASP A 40 8.16 8.02 -1.79
N TRP A 41 8.32 7.47 -0.59
CA TRP A 41 8.53 6.03 -0.43
C TRP A 41 7.30 5.21 -0.83
N ILE A 42 6.11 5.67 -0.47
CA ILE A 42 4.91 4.91 -0.84
C ILE A 42 4.65 4.97 -2.35
N LYS A 43 4.97 6.06 -3.01
CA LYS A 43 4.89 6.14 -4.46
C LYS A 43 5.83 5.13 -5.13
N LYS A 44 7.04 4.99 -4.60
CA LYS A 44 8.01 4.00 -5.08
C LYS A 44 7.52 2.58 -4.85
N ALA A 45 6.89 2.33 -3.70
CA ALA A 45 6.30 1.02 -3.40
C ALA A 45 5.20 0.68 -4.40
N LEU A 46 4.29 1.62 -4.67
CA LEU A 46 3.22 1.44 -5.64
C LEU A 46 3.77 1.12 -7.03
N GLU A 47 4.79 1.87 -7.45
CA GLU A 47 5.42 1.64 -8.75
C GLU A 47 6.05 0.24 -8.83
N SER A 48 6.78 -0.17 -7.79
CA SER A 48 7.41 -1.49 -7.75
C SER A 48 6.38 -2.62 -7.77
N ASP A 49 5.35 -2.52 -6.93
CA ASP A 49 4.35 -3.57 -6.81
C ASP A 49 3.47 -3.66 -8.05
N GLN A 50 3.19 -2.53 -8.70
CA GLN A 50 2.47 -2.51 -9.95
C GLN A 50 3.29 -3.15 -11.07
N ARG A 51 4.57 -2.77 -11.19
CA ARG A 51 5.48 -3.31 -12.18
C ARG A 51 5.67 -4.82 -12.02
N ASN A 52 5.74 -5.28 -10.78
CA ASN A 52 5.99 -6.68 -10.46
C ASN A 52 4.71 -7.53 -10.34
N GLY A 53 3.54 -6.93 -10.52
CA GLY A 53 2.27 -7.64 -10.45
C GLY A 53 1.90 -8.12 -9.05
N MET A 54 2.40 -7.48 -8.01
CA MET A 54 2.15 -7.85 -6.62
C MET A 54 0.85 -7.21 -6.13
N LYS A 55 -0.29 -7.75 -6.54
CA LYS A 55 -1.61 -7.15 -6.27
C LYS A 55 -1.92 -6.98 -4.79
N TRP A 56 -1.62 -7.99 -3.99
CA TRP A 56 -1.84 -7.92 -2.54
C TRP A 56 -1.06 -6.75 -1.94
N ASN A 57 0.23 -6.64 -2.27
CA ASN A 57 1.07 -5.55 -1.79
C ASN A 57 0.61 -4.21 -2.32
N LEU A 58 0.18 -4.17 -3.58
CA LEU A 58 -0.33 -2.95 -4.20
C LEU A 58 -1.53 -2.40 -3.41
N ALA A 59 -2.46 -3.28 -3.02
CA ALA A 59 -3.61 -2.87 -2.22
C ALA A 59 -3.18 -2.28 -0.87
N ARG A 60 -2.21 -2.89 -0.22
CA ARG A 60 -1.68 -2.40 1.05
C ARG A 60 -0.99 -1.05 0.89
N ASP A 61 -0.29 -0.86 -0.23
CA ASP A 61 0.33 0.42 -0.55
C ASP A 61 -0.72 1.52 -0.69
N TYR A 62 -1.83 1.25 -1.36
CA TYR A 62 -2.92 2.20 -1.47
C TYR A 62 -3.51 2.54 -0.10
N GLY A 63 -3.61 1.55 0.80
CA GLY A 63 -4.05 1.78 2.17
C GLY A 63 -3.13 2.73 2.92
N THR A 64 -1.84 2.55 2.80
CA THR A 64 -0.85 3.44 3.40
C THR A 64 -0.90 4.84 2.79
N TYR A 65 -1.07 4.93 1.48
CA TYR A 65 -1.19 6.22 0.82
C TYR A 65 -2.45 6.96 1.25
N ALA A 66 -3.54 6.24 1.47
CA ALA A 66 -4.76 6.83 2.00
C ALA A 66 -4.50 7.47 3.37
N GLU A 67 -3.74 6.82 4.23
CA GLU A 67 -3.36 7.35 5.53
C GLU A 67 -2.57 8.66 5.38
N ILE A 68 -1.65 8.70 4.42
CA ILE A 68 -0.88 9.92 4.13
C ILE A 68 -1.80 11.05 3.71
N TYR A 69 -2.77 10.78 2.83
CA TYR A 69 -3.72 11.80 2.41
C TYR A 69 -4.60 12.29 3.55
N GLN A 70 -4.98 11.42 4.48
CA GLN A 70 -5.71 11.83 5.69
C GLN A 70 -4.87 12.82 6.51
N LEU A 71 -3.60 12.54 6.69
CA LEU A 71 -2.70 13.42 7.43
C LEU A 71 -2.48 14.74 6.72
N LYS A 72 -2.58 14.76 5.40
CA LYS A 72 -2.51 15.99 4.59
C LYS A 72 -3.83 16.76 4.57
N GLY A 73 -4.88 16.18 5.10
CA GLY A 73 -6.20 16.80 5.08
C GLY A 73 -6.96 16.61 3.78
N ASP A 74 -6.50 15.74 2.89
CA ASP A 74 -7.14 15.47 1.60
C ASP A 74 -8.02 14.23 1.71
N THR A 75 -9.19 14.41 2.28
CA THR A 75 -10.15 13.32 2.52
C THR A 75 -10.64 12.69 1.22
N ALA A 76 -10.81 13.46 0.16
CA ALA A 76 -11.28 12.95 -1.12
C ALA A 76 -10.29 11.94 -1.71
N LYS A 77 -9.01 12.27 -1.70
CA LYS A 77 -7.97 11.36 -2.20
C LYS A 77 -7.76 10.17 -1.28
N ALA A 78 -7.93 10.34 0.03
CA ALA A 78 -7.88 9.25 0.97
C ALA A 78 -8.97 8.22 0.65
N ARG A 79 -10.20 8.67 0.42
CA ARG A 79 -11.31 7.78 0.04
C ARG A 79 -11.04 7.08 -1.29
N GLU A 80 -10.51 7.80 -2.27
CA GLU A 80 -10.18 7.24 -3.57
C GLU A 80 -9.18 6.09 -3.44
N ASN A 81 -8.12 6.28 -2.65
CA ASN A 81 -7.09 5.26 -2.44
C ASN A 81 -7.61 4.06 -1.66
N LEU A 82 -8.44 4.28 -0.64
CA LEU A 82 -9.07 3.17 0.09
C LEU A 82 -9.99 2.37 -0.83
N SER A 83 -10.74 3.04 -1.70
CA SER A 83 -11.63 2.36 -2.66
C SER A 83 -10.83 1.49 -3.63
N LYS A 84 -9.69 1.97 -4.12
CA LYS A 84 -8.80 1.18 -4.96
C LYS A 84 -8.27 -0.05 -4.23
N ALA A 85 -7.86 0.12 -2.99
CA ALA A 85 -7.37 -1.00 -2.16
C ALA A 85 -8.45 -2.06 -1.98
N ILE A 86 -9.68 -1.64 -1.66
CA ILE A 86 -10.81 -2.53 -1.44
C ILE A 86 -11.10 -3.34 -2.72
N GLU A 87 -11.12 -2.67 -3.87
CA GLU A 87 -11.40 -3.32 -5.15
C GLU A 87 -10.38 -4.42 -5.44
N ILE A 88 -9.09 -4.13 -5.25
CA ILE A 88 -8.03 -5.11 -5.47
C ILE A 88 -8.15 -6.28 -4.48
N LEU A 89 -8.42 -5.98 -3.21
CA LEU A 89 -8.54 -7.01 -2.17
C LEU A 89 -9.74 -7.93 -2.41
N LYS A 90 -10.83 -7.40 -2.96
CA LYS A 90 -11.97 -8.23 -3.35
C LYS A 90 -11.58 -9.22 -4.45
N GLU A 91 -10.81 -8.76 -5.42
CA GLU A 91 -10.30 -9.64 -6.47
C GLU A 91 -9.39 -10.73 -5.91
N CYS A 92 -8.65 -10.43 -4.86
CA CYS A 92 -7.77 -11.39 -4.20
C CYS A 92 -8.49 -12.32 -3.23
N GLY A 93 -9.77 -12.10 -2.96
CA GLY A 93 -10.53 -12.89 -2.00
C GLY A 93 -10.13 -12.62 -0.55
N ALA A 94 -9.61 -11.45 -0.25
CA ALA A 94 -9.09 -11.10 1.07
C ALA A 94 -10.15 -10.43 1.94
N ASP A 95 -11.19 -11.16 2.30
CA ASP A 95 -12.39 -10.62 2.95
C ASP A 95 -12.10 -9.87 4.26
N GLY A 96 -11.17 -10.35 5.07
CA GLY A 96 -10.81 -9.69 6.32
C GLY A 96 -10.22 -8.30 6.11
N TRP A 97 -9.37 -8.16 5.11
CA TRP A 97 -8.78 -6.86 4.75
C TRP A 97 -9.81 -5.93 4.11
N VAL A 98 -10.71 -6.48 3.29
CA VAL A 98 -11.81 -5.72 2.71
C VAL A 98 -12.66 -5.10 3.81
N GLU A 99 -13.07 -5.90 4.79
CA GLU A 99 -13.87 -5.43 5.92
C GLU A 99 -13.17 -4.32 6.68
N ARG A 100 -11.88 -4.50 6.95
CA ARG A 100 -11.08 -3.50 7.67
C ARG A 100 -11.04 -2.17 6.93
N PHE A 101 -10.76 -2.21 5.63
CA PHE A 101 -10.68 -0.98 4.83
C PHE A 101 -12.05 -0.35 4.59
N GLU A 102 -13.10 -1.14 4.50
CA GLU A 102 -14.46 -0.61 4.41
C GLU A 102 -14.86 0.16 5.66
N LYS A 103 -14.44 -0.31 6.83
CA LYS A 103 -14.66 0.42 8.08
C LYS A 103 -13.91 1.75 8.09
N GLU A 104 -12.67 1.75 7.63
CA GLU A 104 -11.89 2.98 7.52
C GLU A 104 -12.54 3.96 6.54
N LEU A 105 -13.03 3.47 5.41
CA LEU A 105 -13.70 4.29 4.41
C LEU A 105 -14.99 4.91 4.98
N ALA A 106 -15.76 4.15 5.74
CA ALA A 106 -16.99 4.63 6.36
C ALA A 106 -16.73 5.81 7.31
N ILE A 107 -15.60 5.80 8.02
CA ILE A 107 -15.22 6.89 8.92
C ILE A 107 -14.97 8.18 8.13
N LEU A 108 -14.50 8.08 6.88
CA LEU A 108 -14.17 9.23 6.04
C LEU A 108 -15.40 9.82 5.32
N LEU A 109 -16.50 9.13 5.33
CA LEU A 109 -17.74 9.63 4.73
C LEU A 109 -18.45 10.56 5.69
#